data_1bb961338acd6ab4fbd052bd2af4a4d8
#
_entry.id   1bb961338acd6ab4fbd052bd2af4a4d8
#
_cell.length_a   1.000
_cell.length_b   1.000
_cell.length_c   1.000
_cell.angle_alpha   90.00
_cell.angle_beta   90.00
_cell.angle_gamma   90.00
#
_symmetry.space_group_name_H-M   'P 1'
#
loop_
_entity.id
_entity.type
_entity.pdbx_description
1 polymer ?
#
loop_
_entity_poly.entity_id
_entity_poly.type
_entity_poly.pdbx_seq_one_letter_code
_entity_poly.pdbx_strand_id
1 'polypeptide(L)'
;YGGIINGTKAKKWGRYRSWLIMVPWMVPFLYAFMFIRVSDNEWLSAVVIIAASIASHVAWNFSYVANATLISVVGKTPEDKATLASSRATWNNIGGLLFSYMGLPFATLLAGYVGEKNKFAAAAFCLGILMVVTYFAHFKMTEGYEEIETETAGKKNDKTKITIREMFASLFQNPPLMVLMLADLAKWCVKFVTAASAIYYFRDAMGNPGLMTTYLLCVAIGAIIGAFSMRYIAKAISSRTTMIIAYAGMAVSLFLVYIFYGNAMTVIALMTLAQFFYGMAFAASPALYADTVVYATWKSGKDASGWIMGLQNLPLKIAVFLRGTILSACLVAVGWKSGVVLEGTARQGMTISFALVPAIFCLAGLLLLVFGFKITKEKVLQYQAEIDARS
;
A
#
# COMPACT_ATOMS: atom_id res chain seq x y z
N TYR A 1 -6.23 14.46 -1.85
CA TYR A 1 -6.80 13.71 -2.97
C TYR A 1 -8.23 13.26 -2.64
N GLY A 2 -8.43 12.43 -1.62
CA GLY A 2 -9.74 11.88 -1.26
C GLY A 2 -10.81 12.93 -1.06
N GLY A 3 -10.49 14.06 -0.44
CA GLY A 3 -11.42 15.18 -0.27
C GLY A 3 -11.86 15.84 -1.58
N ILE A 4 -10.92 16.00 -2.53
CA ILE A 4 -11.22 16.53 -3.86
C ILE A 4 -12.10 15.54 -4.63
N ILE A 5 -11.76 14.25 -4.57
CA ILE A 5 -12.54 13.18 -5.23
C ILE A 5 -13.97 13.15 -4.65
N ASN A 6 -14.13 13.21 -3.34
CA ASN A 6 -15.44 13.26 -2.68
C ASN A 6 -16.27 14.50 -3.07
N GLY A 7 -15.60 15.64 -3.29
CA GLY A 7 -16.24 16.88 -3.74
C GLY A 7 -16.60 16.89 -5.23
N THR A 8 -16.16 15.90 -6.01
CA THR A 8 -16.46 15.80 -7.44
C THR A 8 -17.93 15.39 -7.63
N LYS A 9 -18.64 16.11 -8.51
CA LYS A 9 -20.02 15.75 -8.86
C LYS A 9 -20.04 14.44 -9.67
N ALA A 10 -20.97 13.54 -9.33
CA ALA A 10 -21.19 12.30 -10.05
C ALA A 10 -21.96 12.56 -11.36
N LYS A 11 -21.27 13.13 -12.36
CA LYS A 11 -21.78 13.36 -13.70
C LYS A 11 -21.81 12.06 -14.53
N LYS A 12 -21.93 12.17 -15.85
CA LYS A 12 -22.05 11.10 -16.84
C LYS A 12 -21.15 9.85 -16.58
N TRP A 13 -19.99 10.01 -15.96
CA TRP A 13 -19.02 8.92 -15.76
C TRP A 13 -18.91 8.46 -14.30
N GLY A 14 -19.74 8.97 -13.39
CA GLY A 14 -19.63 8.70 -11.96
C GLY A 14 -18.60 9.59 -11.26
N ARG A 15 -18.60 9.56 -9.92
CA ARG A 15 -17.71 10.38 -9.08
C ARG A 15 -16.28 9.84 -9.08
N TYR A 16 -16.12 8.53 -8.80
CA TYR A 16 -14.81 7.89 -8.68
C TYR A 16 -14.29 7.41 -10.03
N ARG A 17 -15.16 6.87 -10.87
CA ARG A 17 -14.81 6.38 -12.21
C ARG A 17 -14.26 7.47 -13.12
N SER A 18 -14.73 8.71 -13.01
CA SER A 18 -14.20 9.84 -13.79
C SER A 18 -12.69 10.02 -13.63
N TRP A 19 -12.15 9.79 -12.43
CA TRP A 19 -10.73 9.93 -12.13
C TRP A 19 -9.87 8.81 -12.73
N LEU A 20 -10.46 7.68 -13.13
CA LEU A 20 -9.76 6.60 -13.84
C LEU A 20 -9.46 6.95 -15.30
N ILE A 21 -10.14 7.97 -15.86
CA ILE A 21 -9.94 8.41 -17.25
C ILE A 21 -9.25 9.77 -17.30
N MET A 22 -9.66 10.72 -16.45
CA MET A 22 -9.26 12.12 -16.60
C MET A 22 -7.76 12.36 -16.35
N VAL A 23 -7.15 11.61 -15.46
CA VAL A 23 -5.80 11.89 -14.97
C VAL A 23 -4.72 10.92 -15.44
N PRO A 24 -4.99 9.61 -15.64
CA PRO A 24 -3.92 8.66 -15.94
C PRO A 24 -3.11 8.97 -17.20
N TRP A 25 -3.69 9.56 -18.22
CA TRP A 25 -3.00 9.88 -19.48
C TRP A 25 -1.87 10.92 -19.32
N MET A 26 -1.90 11.75 -18.26
CA MET A 26 -0.81 12.69 -17.96
C MET A 26 0.42 12.00 -17.40
N VAL A 27 0.22 10.88 -16.72
CA VAL A 27 1.27 10.18 -15.96
C VAL A 27 2.41 9.67 -16.84
N PRO A 28 2.18 9.03 -18.02
CA PRO A 28 3.26 8.58 -18.89
C PRO A 28 4.26 9.68 -19.26
N PHE A 29 3.76 10.86 -19.59
CA PHE A 29 4.58 12.01 -19.97
C PHE A 29 5.38 12.53 -18.76
N LEU A 30 4.74 12.72 -17.63
CA LEU A 30 5.39 13.21 -16.41
C LEU A 30 6.44 12.23 -15.88
N TYR A 31 6.17 10.91 -15.93
CA TYR A 31 7.15 9.89 -15.55
C TYR A 31 8.33 9.82 -16.51
N ALA A 32 8.10 9.89 -17.82
CA ALA A 32 9.17 9.92 -18.82
C ALA A 32 10.06 11.15 -18.60
N PHE A 33 9.46 12.30 -18.32
CA PHE A 33 10.19 13.55 -18.09
C PHE A 33 11.17 13.49 -16.90
N MET A 34 10.90 12.66 -15.90
CA MET A 34 11.82 12.45 -14.75
C MET A 34 13.16 11.83 -15.15
N PHE A 35 13.23 11.17 -16.30
CA PHE A 35 14.43 10.48 -16.77
C PHE A 35 15.13 11.20 -17.94
N ILE A 36 14.65 12.39 -18.34
CA ILE A 36 15.23 13.21 -19.41
C ILE A 36 16.08 14.30 -18.78
N ARG A 37 17.35 14.36 -19.19
CA ARG A 37 18.24 15.47 -18.83
C ARG A 37 17.88 16.68 -19.70
N VAL A 38 17.28 17.70 -19.09
CA VAL A 38 16.77 18.89 -19.81
C VAL A 38 17.86 19.94 -20.07
N SER A 39 18.90 19.97 -19.25
CA SER A 39 19.97 20.96 -19.32
C SER A 39 21.30 20.38 -18.86
N ASP A 40 22.42 20.97 -19.31
CA ASP A 40 23.74 20.67 -18.76
C ASP A 40 23.97 21.30 -17.37
N ASN A 41 23.13 22.24 -16.99
CA ASN A 41 23.12 22.76 -15.62
C ASN A 41 22.45 21.73 -14.69
N GLU A 42 23.25 21.15 -13.78
CA GLU A 42 22.81 20.11 -12.86
C GLU A 42 21.69 20.58 -11.92
N TRP A 43 21.77 21.83 -11.44
CA TRP A 43 20.77 22.41 -10.56
C TRP A 43 19.41 22.55 -11.26
N LEU A 44 19.41 23.07 -12.48
CA LEU A 44 18.19 23.22 -13.28
C LEU A 44 17.55 21.85 -13.58
N SER A 45 18.37 20.88 -13.98
CA SER A 45 17.93 19.50 -14.23
C SER A 45 17.35 18.86 -12.98
N ALA A 46 17.97 19.04 -11.80
CA ALA A 46 17.47 18.53 -10.53
C ALA A 46 16.09 19.13 -10.18
N VAL A 47 15.93 20.44 -10.31
CA VAL A 47 14.64 21.13 -10.05
C VAL A 47 13.54 20.61 -10.97
N VAL A 48 13.81 20.44 -12.26
CA VAL A 48 12.84 19.94 -13.24
C VAL A 48 12.46 18.48 -12.92
N ILE A 49 13.41 17.62 -12.60
CA ILE A 49 13.17 16.23 -12.22
C ILE A 49 12.31 16.14 -10.95
N ILE A 50 12.63 16.95 -9.93
CA ILE A 50 11.85 17.00 -8.69
C ILE A 50 10.42 17.47 -8.96
N ALA A 51 10.25 18.53 -9.75
CA ALA A 51 8.94 19.05 -10.12
C ALA A 51 8.11 18.03 -10.90
N ALA A 52 8.71 17.36 -11.89
CA ALA A 52 8.07 16.30 -12.65
C ALA A 52 7.71 15.09 -11.77
N SER A 53 8.58 14.72 -10.82
CA SER A 53 8.31 13.68 -9.82
C SER A 53 7.10 14.02 -8.95
N ILE A 54 7.05 15.23 -8.41
CA ILE A 54 5.93 15.69 -7.59
C ILE A 54 4.63 15.67 -8.41
N ALA A 55 4.66 16.25 -9.61
CA ALA A 55 3.49 16.32 -10.49
C ALA A 55 2.98 14.93 -10.88
N SER A 56 3.87 14.01 -11.26
CA SER A 56 3.51 12.63 -11.62
C SER A 56 2.88 11.86 -10.44
N HIS A 57 3.45 12.01 -9.24
CA HIS A 57 2.91 11.38 -8.04
C HIS A 57 1.56 11.99 -7.64
N VAL A 58 1.38 13.29 -7.80
CA VAL A 58 0.09 13.96 -7.57
C VAL A 58 -0.96 13.40 -8.54
N ALA A 59 -0.66 13.38 -9.84
CA ALA A 59 -1.56 12.85 -10.85
C ALA A 59 -1.92 11.37 -10.58
N TRP A 60 -0.92 10.53 -10.40
CA TRP A 60 -1.14 9.10 -10.15
C TRP A 60 -1.99 8.83 -8.90
N ASN A 61 -1.78 9.59 -7.81
CA ASN A 61 -2.51 9.38 -6.56
C ASN A 61 -4.02 9.61 -6.69
N PHE A 62 -4.49 10.49 -7.57
CA PHE A 62 -5.93 10.63 -7.82
C PHE A 62 -6.54 9.33 -8.34
N SER A 63 -5.94 8.75 -9.37
CA SER A 63 -6.40 7.48 -9.93
C SER A 63 -6.24 6.32 -8.95
N TYR A 64 -5.16 6.30 -8.17
CA TYR A 64 -4.91 5.28 -7.15
C TYR A 64 -5.98 5.30 -6.05
N VAL A 65 -6.33 6.49 -5.54
CA VAL A 65 -7.36 6.65 -4.50
C VAL A 65 -8.74 6.32 -5.05
N ALA A 66 -9.06 6.77 -6.26
CA ALA A 66 -10.32 6.43 -6.92
C ALA A 66 -10.46 4.90 -7.11
N ASN A 67 -9.41 4.23 -7.58
CA ASN A 67 -9.35 2.77 -7.69
C ASN A 67 -9.56 2.05 -6.35
N ALA A 68 -8.92 2.55 -5.28
CA ALA A 68 -9.09 1.99 -3.94
C ALA A 68 -10.52 2.18 -3.42
N THR A 69 -11.12 3.34 -3.67
CA THR A 69 -12.49 3.66 -3.22
C THR A 69 -13.53 2.79 -3.92
N LEU A 70 -13.29 2.39 -5.18
CA LEU A 70 -14.19 1.49 -5.91
C LEU A 70 -14.37 0.12 -5.22
N ILE A 71 -13.46 -0.31 -4.35
CA ILE A 71 -13.66 -1.49 -3.51
C ILE A 71 -14.91 -1.34 -2.63
N SER A 72 -15.13 -0.15 -2.06
CA SER A 72 -16.30 0.13 -1.23
C SER A 72 -17.60 0.33 -2.03
N VAL A 73 -17.48 0.75 -3.28
CA VAL A 73 -18.61 1.02 -4.18
C VAL A 73 -19.09 -0.27 -4.86
N VAL A 74 -18.15 -1.06 -5.39
CA VAL A 74 -18.45 -2.30 -6.13
C VAL A 74 -18.77 -3.45 -5.17
N GLY A 75 -18.03 -3.57 -4.06
CA GLY A 75 -18.22 -4.60 -3.05
C GLY A 75 -19.37 -4.25 -2.12
N LYS A 76 -20.51 -4.94 -2.28
CA LYS A 76 -21.70 -4.71 -1.44
C LYS A 76 -21.60 -5.46 -0.10
N THR A 77 -21.01 -6.64 -0.10
CA THR A 77 -20.83 -7.44 1.11
C THR A 77 -19.38 -7.37 1.63
N PRO A 78 -19.13 -7.67 2.92
CA PRO A 78 -17.77 -7.79 3.45
C PRO A 78 -16.92 -8.81 2.69
N GLU A 79 -17.53 -9.88 2.20
CA GLU A 79 -16.87 -10.91 1.39
C GLU A 79 -16.44 -10.39 0.02
N ASP A 80 -17.30 -9.60 -0.65
CA ASP A 80 -16.97 -8.97 -1.93
C ASP A 80 -15.79 -8.01 -1.77
N LYS A 81 -15.84 -7.17 -0.72
CA LYS A 81 -14.75 -6.24 -0.39
C LYS A 81 -13.43 -6.98 -0.13
N ALA A 82 -13.49 -8.08 0.62
CA ALA A 82 -12.32 -8.92 0.89
C ALA A 82 -11.75 -9.55 -0.40
N THR A 83 -12.62 -10.03 -1.29
CA THR A 83 -12.24 -10.61 -2.58
C THR A 83 -11.58 -9.57 -3.49
N LEU A 84 -12.17 -8.40 -3.63
CA LEU A 84 -11.64 -7.30 -4.44
C LEU A 84 -10.30 -6.79 -3.87
N ALA A 85 -10.21 -6.61 -2.55
CA ALA A 85 -9.00 -6.19 -1.87
C ALA A 85 -7.87 -7.22 -2.03
N SER A 86 -8.17 -8.51 -1.88
CA SER A 86 -7.22 -9.61 -2.07
C SER A 86 -6.72 -9.67 -3.51
N SER A 87 -7.63 -9.60 -4.50
CA SER A 87 -7.26 -9.60 -5.92
C SER A 87 -6.35 -8.42 -6.25
N ARG A 88 -6.70 -7.21 -5.79
CA ARG A 88 -5.88 -6.00 -5.97
C ARG A 88 -4.49 -6.17 -5.36
N ALA A 89 -4.39 -6.70 -4.15
CA ALA A 89 -3.12 -6.91 -3.46
C ALA A 89 -2.26 -7.97 -4.16
N THR A 90 -2.86 -9.07 -4.61
CA THR A 90 -2.17 -10.14 -5.35
C THR A 90 -1.55 -9.60 -6.63
N TRP A 91 -2.32 -8.91 -7.46
CA TRP A 91 -1.83 -8.34 -8.72
C TRP A 91 -0.79 -7.23 -8.51
N ASN A 92 -0.92 -6.45 -7.42
CA ASN A 92 0.09 -5.46 -7.05
C ASN A 92 1.43 -6.11 -6.69
N ASN A 93 1.41 -7.21 -5.93
CA ASN A 93 2.64 -7.96 -5.60
C ASN A 93 3.23 -8.66 -6.84
N ILE A 94 2.40 -9.25 -7.72
CA ILE A 94 2.85 -9.84 -8.98
C ILE A 94 3.49 -8.77 -9.87
N GLY A 95 2.84 -7.61 -10.04
CA GLY A 95 3.37 -6.49 -10.80
C GLY A 95 4.72 -6.00 -10.25
N GLY A 96 4.85 -5.89 -8.93
CA GLY A 96 6.10 -5.54 -8.26
C GLY A 96 7.21 -6.55 -8.53
N LEU A 97 6.90 -7.84 -8.46
CA LEU A 97 7.85 -8.91 -8.76
C LEU A 97 8.30 -8.87 -10.24
N LEU A 98 7.35 -8.80 -11.17
CA LEU A 98 7.65 -8.71 -12.60
C LEU A 98 8.51 -7.48 -12.90
N PHE A 99 8.16 -6.32 -12.36
CA PHE A 99 8.96 -5.11 -12.54
C PHE A 99 10.37 -5.23 -11.99
N SER A 100 10.54 -5.88 -10.85
CA SER A 100 11.87 -6.07 -10.23
C SER A 100 12.82 -6.91 -11.10
N TYR A 101 12.29 -7.88 -11.85
CA TYR A 101 13.12 -8.75 -12.72
C TYR A 101 13.16 -8.28 -14.17
N MET A 102 12.08 -7.73 -14.68
CA MET A 102 11.94 -7.37 -16.10
C MET A 102 12.18 -5.88 -16.37
N GLY A 103 12.12 -5.02 -15.36
CA GLY A 103 12.18 -3.57 -15.54
C GLY A 103 13.50 -3.10 -16.19
N LEU A 104 14.64 -3.59 -15.70
CA LEU A 104 15.94 -3.25 -16.26
C LEU A 104 16.17 -3.90 -17.64
N PRO A 105 15.94 -5.21 -17.84
CA PRO A 105 15.99 -5.82 -19.18
C PRO A 105 15.09 -5.12 -20.19
N PHE A 106 13.88 -4.75 -19.83
CA PHE A 106 12.97 -4.02 -20.70
C PHE A 106 13.53 -2.64 -21.09
N ALA A 107 14.07 -1.88 -20.12
CA ALA A 107 14.71 -0.61 -20.43
C ALA A 107 15.93 -0.79 -21.34
N THR A 108 16.74 -1.83 -21.11
CA THR A 108 17.92 -2.13 -21.95
C THR A 108 17.53 -2.52 -23.38
N LEU A 109 16.44 -3.27 -23.56
CA LEU A 109 15.88 -3.58 -24.89
C LEU A 109 15.49 -2.31 -25.65
N LEU A 110 14.88 -1.34 -24.96
CA LEU A 110 14.51 -0.07 -25.56
C LEU A 110 15.73 0.81 -25.90
N ALA A 111 16.87 0.61 -25.26
CA ALA A 111 18.10 1.34 -25.57
C ALA A 111 18.50 1.20 -27.05
N GLY A 112 18.24 0.06 -27.68
CA GLY A 112 18.48 -0.16 -29.11
C GLY A 112 17.66 0.75 -30.02
N TYR A 113 16.52 1.28 -29.55
CA TYR A 113 15.63 2.13 -30.35
C TYR A 113 15.79 3.63 -30.03
N VAL A 114 16.03 3.98 -28.75
CA VAL A 114 16.04 5.39 -28.30
C VAL A 114 17.41 5.86 -27.77
N GLY A 115 18.40 4.96 -27.78
CA GLY A 115 19.74 5.20 -27.24
C GLY A 115 19.82 5.01 -25.72
N GLU A 116 21.04 4.75 -25.24
CA GLU A 116 21.34 4.46 -23.82
C GLU A 116 20.87 5.57 -22.87
N LYS A 117 20.98 6.85 -23.29
CA LYS A 117 20.61 8.00 -22.46
C LYS A 117 19.10 8.06 -22.15
N ASN A 118 18.26 7.61 -23.08
CA ASN A 118 16.81 7.77 -23.01
C ASN A 118 16.07 6.46 -22.66
N LYS A 119 16.77 5.36 -22.43
CA LYS A 119 16.16 4.04 -22.19
C LYS A 119 15.17 4.01 -21.04
N PHE A 120 15.48 4.69 -19.92
CA PHE A 120 14.58 4.74 -18.77
C PHE A 120 13.37 5.65 -19.02
N ALA A 121 13.52 6.74 -19.76
CA ALA A 121 12.40 7.60 -20.16
C ALA A 121 11.43 6.82 -21.07
N ALA A 122 11.95 6.09 -22.06
CA ALA A 122 11.13 5.26 -22.94
C ALA A 122 10.43 4.14 -22.18
N ALA A 123 11.13 3.45 -21.27
CA ALA A 123 10.54 2.41 -20.44
C ALA A 123 9.43 2.96 -19.54
N ALA A 124 9.65 4.10 -18.90
CA ALA A 124 8.65 4.77 -18.07
C ALA A 124 7.42 5.19 -18.89
N PHE A 125 7.63 5.70 -20.11
CA PHE A 125 6.54 6.05 -21.02
C PHE A 125 5.71 4.83 -21.44
N CYS A 126 6.36 3.76 -21.90
CA CYS A 126 5.68 2.53 -22.32
C CYS A 126 4.87 1.90 -21.16
N LEU A 127 5.46 1.78 -19.98
CA LEU A 127 4.76 1.28 -18.79
C LEU A 127 3.63 2.22 -18.36
N GLY A 128 3.80 3.52 -18.52
CA GLY A 128 2.76 4.51 -18.29
C GLY A 128 1.59 4.36 -19.25
N ILE A 129 1.82 4.10 -20.53
CA ILE A 129 0.76 3.80 -21.52
C ILE A 129 0.02 2.52 -21.13
N LEU A 130 0.75 1.45 -20.75
CA LEU A 130 0.12 0.23 -20.24
C LEU A 130 -0.79 0.50 -19.05
N MET A 131 -0.35 1.36 -18.13
CA MET A 131 -1.15 1.82 -17.00
C MET A 131 -2.43 2.53 -17.47
N VAL A 132 -2.35 3.44 -18.45
CA VAL A 132 -3.53 4.14 -19.00
C VAL A 132 -4.53 3.14 -19.58
N VAL A 133 -4.06 2.18 -20.38
CA VAL A 133 -4.90 1.12 -20.97
C VAL A 133 -5.60 0.30 -19.88
N THR A 134 -4.87 -0.09 -18.82
CA THR A 134 -5.46 -0.87 -17.72
C THR A 134 -6.46 -0.06 -16.90
N TYR A 135 -6.23 1.24 -16.67
CA TYR A 135 -7.22 2.11 -16.02
C TYR A 135 -8.45 2.33 -16.89
N PHE A 136 -8.29 2.42 -18.21
CA PHE A 136 -9.42 2.50 -19.12
C PHE A 136 -10.25 1.21 -19.13
N ALA A 137 -9.59 0.04 -19.13
CA ALA A 137 -10.26 -1.25 -18.99
C ALA A 137 -11.04 -1.32 -17.65
N HIS A 138 -10.41 -0.90 -16.54
CA HIS A 138 -11.07 -0.85 -15.23
C HIS A 138 -12.27 0.09 -15.22
N PHE A 139 -12.17 1.25 -15.86
CA PHE A 139 -13.31 2.16 -16.04
C PHE A 139 -14.49 1.49 -16.75
N LYS A 140 -14.23 0.71 -17.80
CA LYS A 140 -15.25 -0.04 -18.53
C LYS A 140 -15.87 -1.14 -17.68
N MET A 141 -15.04 -1.91 -16.96
CA MET A 141 -15.49 -3.03 -16.13
C MET A 141 -16.35 -2.58 -14.93
N THR A 142 -16.20 -1.34 -14.49
CA THR A 142 -16.96 -0.78 -13.35
C THR A 142 -18.18 0.02 -13.79
N GLU A 143 -18.62 -0.10 -15.04
CA GLU A 143 -19.82 0.57 -15.55
C GLU A 143 -21.09 0.05 -14.86
N GLY A 144 -21.96 0.96 -14.42
CA GLY A 144 -23.22 0.61 -13.75
C GLY A 144 -23.13 0.41 -12.23
N TYR A 145 -21.92 0.38 -11.63
CA TYR A 145 -21.78 0.23 -10.18
C TYR A 145 -21.90 1.54 -9.39
N GLU A 146 -21.74 2.67 -10.05
CA GLU A 146 -21.81 4.00 -9.43
C GLU A 146 -23.07 4.72 -9.87
N GLU A 147 -23.86 5.25 -8.90
CA GLU A 147 -25.03 6.06 -9.19
C GLU A 147 -24.64 7.39 -9.84
N ILE A 148 -25.29 7.71 -10.94
CA ILE A 148 -25.09 8.97 -11.68
C ILE A 148 -26.10 9.98 -11.17
N GLU A 149 -25.62 11.16 -10.76
CA GLU A 149 -26.50 12.27 -10.40
C GLU A 149 -27.28 12.76 -11.65
N THR A 150 -28.56 12.44 -11.75
CA THR A 150 -29.45 13.03 -12.72
C THR A 150 -29.80 14.48 -12.30
N GLU A 151 -29.96 15.40 -13.25
CA GLU A 151 -30.21 16.84 -12.99
C GLU A 151 -31.42 17.11 -12.08
N THR A 152 -32.36 16.19 -12.01
CA THR A 152 -33.52 16.22 -11.09
C THR A 152 -33.19 15.98 -9.64
N ALA A 153 -32.04 15.33 -9.32
CA ALA A 153 -31.58 15.05 -7.95
C ALA A 153 -30.74 16.19 -7.33
N GLY A 154 -30.49 17.25 -8.09
CA GLY A 154 -29.56 18.33 -7.72
C GLY A 154 -29.94 19.17 -6.49
N LYS A 155 -31.13 19.01 -5.93
CA LYS A 155 -31.54 19.71 -4.70
C LYS A 155 -31.33 18.90 -3.42
N LYS A 156 -31.15 17.58 -3.48
CA LYS A 156 -30.95 16.73 -2.29
C LYS A 156 -29.48 16.59 -1.85
N ASN A 157 -28.51 16.82 -2.73
CA ASN A 157 -27.11 16.48 -2.51
C ASN A 157 -26.18 17.60 -2.03
N ASP A 158 -26.66 18.83 -1.86
CA ASP A 158 -25.81 19.91 -1.31
C ASP A 158 -25.51 19.73 0.20
N LYS A 159 -26.29 18.89 0.90
CA LYS A 159 -26.04 18.51 2.29
C LYS A 159 -24.91 17.49 2.49
N THR A 160 -24.39 16.89 1.41
CA THR A 160 -23.39 15.82 1.46
C THR A 160 -21.94 16.28 1.26
N LYS A 161 -21.70 17.55 0.97
CA LYS A 161 -20.33 18.09 0.86
C LYS A 161 -19.70 18.20 2.23
N ILE A 162 -18.67 17.37 2.44
CA ILE A 162 -17.87 17.41 3.66
C ILE A 162 -16.82 18.50 3.52
N THR A 163 -16.84 19.48 4.43
CA THR A 163 -15.81 20.54 4.50
C THR A 163 -14.46 19.95 4.97
N ILE A 164 -13.35 20.56 4.59
CA ILE A 164 -11.99 20.13 5.04
C ILE A 164 -11.92 20.01 6.57
N ARG A 165 -12.50 20.94 7.30
CA ARG A 165 -12.59 20.90 8.76
C ARG A 165 -13.38 19.69 9.28
N GLU A 166 -14.51 19.38 8.61
CA GLU A 166 -15.32 18.20 8.94
C GLU A 166 -14.60 16.91 8.59
N MET A 167 -13.77 16.89 7.53
CA MET A 167 -12.92 15.75 7.18
C MET A 167 -11.92 15.42 8.29
N PHE A 168 -11.23 16.42 8.81
CA PHE A 168 -10.33 16.23 9.95
C PHE A 168 -11.09 15.86 11.22
N ALA A 169 -12.22 16.51 11.50
CA ALA A 169 -13.07 16.16 12.64
C ALA A 169 -13.58 14.71 12.53
N SER A 170 -13.96 14.25 11.34
CA SER A 170 -14.43 12.88 11.10
C SER A 170 -13.35 11.82 11.39
N LEU A 171 -12.07 12.15 11.21
CA LEU A 171 -10.95 11.26 11.55
C LEU A 171 -10.96 10.97 13.07
N PHE A 172 -11.02 12.02 13.90
CA PHE A 172 -11.06 11.88 15.36
C PHE A 172 -12.38 11.28 15.87
N GLN A 173 -13.47 11.46 15.13
CA GLN A 173 -14.77 10.88 15.42
C GLN A 173 -14.92 9.41 14.97
N ASN A 174 -13.92 8.87 14.27
CA ASN A 174 -13.87 7.50 13.79
C ASN A 174 -12.71 6.73 14.46
N PRO A 175 -12.81 6.34 15.74
CA PRO A 175 -11.77 5.63 16.44
C PRO A 175 -11.30 4.33 15.74
N PRO A 176 -12.20 3.50 15.14
CA PRO A 176 -11.75 2.35 14.36
C PRO A 176 -10.81 2.69 13.21
N LEU A 177 -11.05 3.80 12.49
CA LEU A 177 -10.18 4.27 11.44
C LEU A 177 -8.80 4.65 11.96
N MET A 178 -8.72 5.38 13.06
CA MET A 178 -7.44 5.76 13.69
C MET A 178 -6.63 4.53 14.11
N VAL A 179 -7.29 3.57 14.75
CA VAL A 179 -6.66 2.31 15.15
C VAL A 179 -6.13 1.55 13.93
N LEU A 180 -6.92 1.46 12.85
CA LEU A 180 -6.50 0.81 11.61
C LEU A 180 -5.32 1.52 10.97
N MET A 181 -5.30 2.84 10.93
CA MET A 181 -4.19 3.63 10.40
C MET A 181 -2.89 3.42 11.19
N LEU A 182 -2.97 3.34 12.52
CA LEU A 182 -1.80 3.06 13.37
C LEU A 182 -1.31 1.62 13.18
N ALA A 183 -2.21 0.65 13.09
CA ALA A 183 -1.85 -0.72 12.75
C ALA A 183 -1.19 -0.79 11.35
N ASP A 184 -1.74 -0.11 10.36
CA ASP A 184 -1.16 -0.03 9.02
C ASP A 184 0.22 0.65 9.01
N LEU A 185 0.42 1.67 9.82
CA LEU A 185 1.73 2.29 10.01
C LEU A 185 2.75 1.26 10.52
N ALA A 186 2.38 0.47 11.54
CA ALA A 186 3.21 -0.60 12.05
C ALA A 186 3.57 -1.61 10.95
N LYS A 187 2.60 -2.07 10.16
CA LYS A 187 2.80 -2.97 9.02
C LYS A 187 3.77 -2.40 7.98
N TRP A 188 3.61 -1.13 7.62
CA TRP A 188 4.50 -0.49 6.65
C TRP A 188 5.91 -0.28 7.21
N CYS A 189 6.05 0.03 8.50
CA CYS A 189 7.34 0.07 9.16
C CYS A 189 8.03 -1.30 9.09
N VAL A 190 7.33 -2.40 9.38
CA VAL A 190 7.84 -3.77 9.19
C VAL A 190 8.40 -3.95 7.78
N LYS A 191 7.58 -3.66 6.76
CA LYS A 191 7.98 -3.85 5.35
C LYS A 191 9.23 -3.07 4.99
N PHE A 192 9.27 -1.78 5.34
CA PHE A 192 10.35 -0.92 4.90
C PHE A 192 11.63 -1.06 5.73
N VAL A 193 11.52 -1.27 7.04
CA VAL A 193 12.70 -1.49 7.90
C VAL A 193 13.36 -2.83 7.55
N THR A 194 12.58 -3.91 7.42
CA THR A 194 13.08 -5.21 7.00
C THR A 194 13.77 -5.14 5.62
N ALA A 195 13.12 -4.50 4.64
CA ALA A 195 13.69 -4.37 3.30
C ALA A 195 15.00 -3.56 3.30
N ALA A 196 15.06 -2.47 4.09
CA ALA A 196 16.27 -1.66 4.20
C ALA A 196 17.40 -2.34 4.96
N SER A 197 17.10 -3.16 5.97
CA SER A 197 18.08 -3.90 6.78
C SER A 197 18.60 -5.16 6.10
N ALA A 198 17.89 -5.71 5.12
CA ALA A 198 18.20 -6.99 4.50
C ALA A 198 19.60 -7.04 3.87
N ILE A 199 20.02 -5.97 3.16
CA ILE A 199 21.33 -5.91 2.53
C ILE A 199 22.45 -5.97 3.57
N TYR A 200 22.30 -5.27 4.69
CA TYR A 200 23.28 -5.28 5.78
C TYR A 200 23.34 -6.63 6.46
N TYR A 201 22.18 -7.29 6.65
CA TYR A 201 22.14 -8.63 7.22
C TYR A 201 22.88 -9.65 6.33
N PHE A 202 22.56 -9.75 5.04
CA PHE A 202 23.18 -10.76 4.17
C PHE A 202 24.62 -10.45 3.82
N ARG A 203 25.00 -9.18 3.64
CA ARG A 203 26.36 -8.77 3.31
C ARG A 203 27.27 -8.75 4.53
N ASP A 204 26.86 -8.04 5.60
CA ASP A 204 27.75 -7.67 6.71
C ASP A 204 27.63 -8.65 7.89
N ALA A 205 26.44 -9.21 8.16
CA ALA A 205 26.26 -10.17 9.24
C ALA A 205 26.47 -11.63 8.79
N MET A 206 26.06 -11.99 7.56
CA MET A 206 26.21 -13.37 7.04
C MET A 206 27.42 -13.54 6.12
N GLY A 207 28.05 -12.47 5.66
CA GLY A 207 29.19 -12.52 4.74
C GLY A 207 28.84 -13.12 3.36
N ASN A 208 27.56 -13.24 3.01
CA ASN A 208 27.11 -13.85 1.75
C ASN A 208 26.04 -12.99 1.05
N PRO A 209 26.45 -11.96 0.32
CA PRO A 209 25.51 -11.08 -0.41
C PRO A 209 24.76 -11.80 -1.54
N GLY A 210 25.26 -12.93 -2.06
CA GLY A 210 24.59 -13.70 -3.11
C GLY A 210 23.25 -14.28 -2.68
N LEU A 211 23.05 -14.54 -1.40
CA LEU A 211 21.76 -14.99 -0.85
C LEU A 211 20.65 -13.93 -0.90
N MET A 212 20.99 -12.65 -1.13
CA MET A 212 20.02 -11.57 -1.24
C MET A 212 19.03 -11.80 -2.37
N THR A 213 19.47 -12.31 -3.51
CA THR A 213 18.61 -12.61 -4.65
C THR A 213 17.58 -13.71 -4.30
N THR A 214 18.07 -14.80 -3.68
CA THR A 214 17.20 -15.90 -3.23
C THR A 214 16.19 -15.40 -2.18
N TYR A 215 16.65 -14.62 -1.22
CA TYR A 215 15.79 -13.98 -0.22
C TYR A 215 14.69 -13.14 -0.87
N LEU A 216 15.04 -12.22 -1.76
CA LEU A 216 14.07 -11.34 -2.42
C LEU A 216 13.02 -12.12 -3.21
N LEU A 217 13.43 -13.19 -3.90
CA LEU A 217 12.51 -14.05 -4.64
C LEU A 217 11.55 -14.78 -3.68
N CYS A 218 12.07 -15.43 -2.66
CA CYS A 218 11.27 -16.20 -1.71
C CYS A 218 10.26 -15.31 -0.97
N VAL A 219 10.68 -14.15 -0.48
CA VAL A 219 9.76 -13.23 0.22
C VAL A 219 8.70 -12.63 -0.69
N ALA A 220 9.02 -12.39 -1.97
CA ALA A 220 8.02 -11.92 -2.95
C ALA A 220 6.97 -13.00 -3.23
N ILE A 221 7.38 -14.25 -3.43
CA ILE A 221 6.48 -15.40 -3.60
C ILE A 221 5.60 -15.56 -2.35
N GLY A 222 6.19 -15.51 -1.16
CA GLY A 222 5.45 -15.58 0.10
C GLY A 222 4.35 -14.51 0.18
N ALA A 223 4.68 -13.27 -0.14
CA ALA A 223 3.71 -12.16 -0.13
C ALA A 223 2.57 -12.35 -1.16
N ILE A 224 2.86 -12.87 -2.35
CA ILE A 224 1.86 -13.18 -3.39
C ILE A 224 0.89 -14.25 -2.88
N ILE A 225 1.41 -15.36 -2.37
CA ILE A 225 0.60 -16.47 -1.85
C ILE A 225 -0.27 -15.98 -0.68
N GLY A 226 0.29 -15.20 0.24
CA GLY A 226 -0.43 -14.62 1.36
C GLY A 226 -1.57 -13.70 0.92
N ALA A 227 -1.31 -12.79 -0.02
CA ALA A 227 -2.33 -11.90 -0.55
C ALA A 227 -3.46 -12.67 -1.27
N PHE A 228 -3.11 -13.70 -2.04
CA PHE A 228 -4.08 -14.56 -2.71
C PHE A 228 -4.93 -15.36 -1.73
N SER A 229 -4.31 -15.91 -0.68
CA SER A 229 -4.98 -16.75 0.33
C SER A 229 -5.98 -15.96 1.17
N MET A 230 -5.78 -14.65 1.33
CA MET A 230 -6.59 -13.77 2.17
C MET A 230 -8.09 -13.89 1.87
N ARG A 231 -8.50 -13.93 0.60
CA ARG A 231 -9.92 -13.98 0.21
C ARG A 231 -10.63 -15.24 0.72
N TYR A 232 -9.93 -16.38 0.71
CA TYR A 232 -10.49 -17.66 1.18
C TYR A 232 -10.60 -17.67 2.70
N ILE A 233 -9.55 -17.21 3.39
CA ILE A 233 -9.50 -17.14 4.85
C ILE A 233 -10.51 -16.12 5.36
N ALA A 234 -10.57 -14.92 4.77
CA ALA A 234 -11.52 -13.88 5.17
C ALA A 234 -12.99 -14.28 4.95
N LYS A 235 -13.27 -15.08 3.92
CA LYS A 235 -14.61 -15.66 3.70
C LYS A 235 -15.01 -16.59 4.83
N ALA A 236 -14.07 -17.38 5.37
CA ALA A 236 -14.32 -18.33 6.45
C ALA A 236 -14.45 -17.65 7.83
N ILE A 237 -13.59 -16.65 8.13
CA ILE A 237 -13.48 -16.12 9.50
C ILE A 237 -13.62 -14.58 9.63
N SER A 238 -13.67 -13.83 8.57
CA SER A 238 -13.72 -12.37 8.42
C SER A 238 -12.37 -11.70 8.12
N SER A 239 -12.41 -10.53 7.46
CA SER A 239 -11.22 -9.73 7.15
C SER A 239 -10.49 -9.24 8.42
N ARG A 240 -11.23 -8.88 9.48
CA ARG A 240 -10.67 -8.46 10.76
C ARG A 240 -9.87 -9.58 11.43
N THR A 241 -10.46 -10.74 11.57
CA THR A 241 -9.79 -11.91 12.20
C THR A 241 -8.60 -12.36 11.38
N THR A 242 -8.72 -12.35 10.05
CA THR A 242 -7.60 -12.65 9.13
C THR A 242 -6.43 -11.69 9.33
N MET A 243 -6.70 -10.39 9.50
CA MET A 243 -5.66 -9.39 9.76
C MET A 243 -4.99 -9.60 11.12
N ILE A 244 -5.75 -9.94 12.17
CA ILE A 244 -5.21 -10.27 13.50
C ILE A 244 -4.26 -11.48 13.42
N ILE A 245 -4.69 -12.56 12.76
CA ILE A 245 -3.87 -13.76 12.54
C ILE A 245 -2.59 -13.40 11.74
N ALA A 246 -2.72 -12.55 10.73
CA ALA A 246 -1.58 -12.12 9.94
C ALA A 246 -0.55 -11.35 10.78
N TYR A 247 -0.97 -10.44 11.64
CA TYR A 247 -0.04 -9.72 12.54
C TYR A 247 0.59 -10.65 13.56
N ALA A 248 -0.16 -11.57 14.15
CA ALA A 248 0.38 -12.57 15.06
C ALA A 248 1.42 -13.46 14.36
N GLY A 249 1.12 -13.97 13.17
CA GLY A 249 2.02 -14.79 12.38
C GLY A 249 3.29 -14.04 11.95
N MET A 250 3.18 -12.77 11.53
CA MET A 250 4.35 -11.92 11.28
C MET A 250 5.23 -11.76 12.53
N ALA A 251 4.62 -11.41 13.68
CA ALA A 251 5.34 -11.18 14.92
C ALA A 251 6.11 -12.44 15.36
N VAL A 252 5.45 -13.60 15.35
CA VAL A 252 6.07 -14.88 15.68
C VAL A 252 7.20 -15.23 14.71
N SER A 253 6.96 -15.11 13.41
CA SER A 253 7.98 -15.44 12.39
C SER A 253 9.21 -14.55 12.53
N LEU A 254 9.04 -13.23 12.73
CA LEU A 254 10.13 -12.28 12.89
C LEU A 254 10.89 -12.51 14.22
N PHE A 255 10.18 -12.86 15.28
CA PHE A 255 10.80 -13.20 16.55
C PHE A 255 11.65 -14.48 16.43
N LEU A 256 11.17 -15.49 15.72
CA LEU A 256 11.93 -16.70 15.42
C LEU A 256 13.17 -16.39 14.55
N VAL A 257 13.09 -15.46 13.59
CA VAL A 257 14.27 -14.97 12.85
C VAL A 257 15.32 -14.40 13.80
N TYR A 258 14.90 -13.63 14.80
CA TYR A 258 15.83 -13.09 15.80
C TYR A 258 16.51 -14.17 16.64
N ILE A 259 15.81 -15.28 16.94
CA ILE A 259 16.40 -16.42 17.67
C ILE A 259 17.32 -17.22 16.76
N PHE A 260 16.91 -17.54 15.53
CA PHE A 260 17.64 -18.43 14.63
C PHE A 260 18.50 -17.68 13.60
N TYR A 261 18.96 -16.48 13.92
CA TYR A 261 19.69 -15.59 13.02
C TYR A 261 21.00 -16.18 12.45
N GLY A 262 21.55 -17.22 13.07
CA GLY A 262 22.83 -17.84 12.69
C GLY A 262 22.78 -18.65 11.39
N ASN A 263 21.60 -19.10 10.95
CA ASN A 263 21.44 -19.92 9.75
C ASN A 263 20.65 -19.13 8.68
N ALA A 264 21.35 -18.78 7.59
CA ALA A 264 20.76 -17.96 6.53
C ALA A 264 19.53 -18.62 5.86
N MET A 265 19.53 -19.93 5.66
CA MET A 265 18.40 -20.64 5.03
C MET A 265 17.17 -20.67 5.94
N THR A 266 17.38 -20.89 7.24
CA THR A 266 16.30 -20.79 8.25
C THR A 266 15.72 -19.37 8.27
N VAL A 267 16.58 -18.36 8.22
CA VAL A 267 16.16 -16.95 8.16
C VAL A 267 15.37 -16.67 6.89
N ILE A 268 15.81 -17.14 5.72
CA ILE A 268 15.05 -16.97 4.45
C ILE A 268 13.69 -17.64 4.56
N ALA A 269 13.59 -18.84 5.09
CA ALA A 269 12.32 -19.55 5.26
C ALA A 269 11.36 -18.82 6.20
N LEU A 270 11.84 -18.39 7.37
CA LEU A 270 11.04 -17.65 8.35
C LEU A 270 10.62 -16.26 7.85
N MET A 271 11.50 -15.57 7.12
CA MET A 271 11.18 -14.30 6.48
C MET A 271 10.16 -14.47 5.35
N THR A 272 10.23 -15.57 4.61
CA THR A 272 9.21 -15.92 3.60
C THR A 272 7.86 -16.13 4.28
N LEU A 273 7.82 -16.82 5.41
CA LEU A 273 6.63 -16.99 6.21
C LEU A 273 6.12 -15.65 6.76
N ALA A 274 7.00 -14.78 7.25
CA ALA A 274 6.62 -13.44 7.68
C ALA A 274 6.01 -12.63 6.53
N GLN A 275 6.57 -12.73 5.31
CA GLN A 275 6.04 -12.03 4.14
C GLN A 275 4.74 -12.66 3.60
N PHE A 276 4.50 -13.94 3.81
CA PHE A 276 3.19 -14.55 3.58
C PHE A 276 2.12 -13.88 4.46
N PHE A 277 2.36 -13.75 5.75
CA PHE A 277 1.45 -13.05 6.66
C PHE A 277 1.34 -11.55 6.34
N TYR A 278 2.44 -10.91 5.93
CA TYR A 278 2.40 -9.52 5.44
C TYR A 278 1.47 -9.39 4.22
N GLY A 279 1.56 -10.31 3.26
CA GLY A 279 0.67 -10.35 2.09
C GLY A 279 -0.80 -10.45 2.47
N MET A 280 -1.14 -11.30 3.45
CA MET A 280 -2.49 -11.39 4.01
C MET A 280 -2.95 -10.06 4.63
N ALA A 281 -2.12 -9.45 5.50
CA ALA A 281 -2.44 -8.18 6.14
C ALA A 281 -2.57 -7.03 5.12
N PHE A 282 -1.71 -7.00 4.10
CA PHE A 282 -1.75 -6.03 3.02
C PHE A 282 -3.05 -6.13 2.21
N ALA A 283 -3.48 -7.36 1.92
CA ALA A 283 -4.72 -7.63 1.20
C ALA A 283 -5.98 -7.35 2.05
N ALA A 284 -5.93 -7.57 3.37
CA ALA A 284 -7.05 -7.30 4.27
C ALA A 284 -7.29 -5.81 4.51
N SER A 285 -6.24 -4.99 4.47
CA SER A 285 -6.28 -3.58 4.84
C SER A 285 -7.34 -2.77 4.08
N PRO A 286 -7.40 -2.76 2.73
CA PRO A 286 -8.43 -2.00 2.01
C PRO A 286 -9.86 -2.42 2.34
N ALA A 287 -10.11 -3.71 2.62
CA ALA A 287 -11.42 -4.18 3.02
C ALA A 287 -11.84 -3.59 4.38
N LEU A 288 -10.91 -3.55 5.35
CA LEU A 288 -11.18 -2.96 6.65
C LEU A 288 -11.35 -1.43 6.58
N TYR A 289 -10.61 -0.74 5.70
CA TYR A 289 -10.88 0.68 5.43
C TYR A 289 -12.29 0.88 4.86
N ALA A 290 -12.73 0.03 3.94
CA ALA A 290 -14.09 0.06 3.41
C ALA A 290 -15.15 -0.18 4.50
N ASP A 291 -14.86 -1.02 5.51
CA ASP A 291 -15.74 -1.23 6.66
C ASP A 291 -15.80 0.01 7.57
N THR A 292 -14.68 0.75 7.72
CA THR A 292 -14.69 2.04 8.44
C THR A 292 -15.43 3.14 7.68
N VAL A 293 -15.55 3.05 6.35
CA VAL A 293 -16.43 3.92 5.56
C VAL A 293 -17.89 3.69 5.94
N VAL A 294 -18.32 2.42 6.02
CA VAL A 294 -19.70 2.09 6.42
C VAL A 294 -20.00 2.65 7.82
N TYR A 295 -19.07 2.47 8.77
CA TYR A 295 -19.21 3.03 10.12
C TYR A 295 -19.33 4.57 10.10
N ALA A 296 -18.50 5.26 9.32
CA ALA A 296 -18.55 6.71 9.20
C ALA A 296 -19.86 7.21 8.59
N THR A 297 -20.34 6.56 7.54
CA THR A 297 -21.62 6.88 6.89
C THR A 297 -22.79 6.64 7.82
N TRP A 298 -22.79 5.50 8.55
CA TRP A 298 -23.82 5.22 9.56
C TRP A 298 -23.90 6.28 10.64
N LYS A 299 -22.73 6.75 11.12
CA LYS A 299 -22.63 7.73 12.21
C LYS A 299 -22.96 9.16 11.79
N SER A 300 -22.50 9.59 10.59
CA SER A 300 -22.58 10.98 10.14
C SER A 300 -23.70 11.25 9.14
N GLY A 301 -24.24 10.21 8.48
CA GLY A 301 -25.15 10.34 7.35
C GLY A 301 -24.51 10.93 6.07
N LYS A 302 -23.16 11.12 6.07
CA LYS A 302 -22.42 11.72 4.95
C LYS A 302 -21.45 10.69 4.34
N ASP A 303 -21.35 10.68 3.01
CA ASP A 303 -20.37 9.84 2.31
C ASP A 303 -18.95 10.41 2.43
N ALA A 304 -18.11 9.73 3.18
CA ALA A 304 -16.69 10.04 3.36
C ALA A 304 -15.75 9.04 2.65
N SER A 305 -16.27 8.21 1.74
CA SER A 305 -15.56 7.08 1.13
C SER A 305 -14.22 7.48 0.52
N GLY A 306 -14.18 8.49 -0.35
CA GLY A 306 -12.95 8.95 -0.99
C GLY A 306 -11.93 9.49 -0.01
N TRP A 307 -12.37 10.17 1.07
CA TRP A 307 -11.49 10.68 2.11
C TRP A 307 -10.88 9.53 2.92
N ILE A 308 -11.69 8.64 3.44
CA ILE A 308 -11.25 7.51 4.28
C ILE A 308 -10.33 6.57 3.47
N MET A 309 -10.73 6.20 2.25
CA MET A 309 -9.91 5.34 1.38
C MET A 309 -8.61 6.03 0.97
N GLY A 310 -8.60 7.36 0.82
CA GLY A 310 -7.40 8.15 0.56
C GLY A 310 -6.41 8.14 1.72
N LEU A 311 -6.88 8.04 2.96
CA LEU A 311 -6.06 7.97 4.16
C LEU A 311 -5.19 6.71 4.26
N GLN A 312 -5.47 5.64 3.51
CA GLN A 312 -4.61 4.45 3.43
C GLN A 312 -3.16 4.79 3.02
N ASN A 313 -2.98 5.87 2.26
CA ASN A 313 -1.65 6.29 1.81
C ASN A 313 -0.83 7.01 2.89
N LEU A 314 -1.47 7.52 3.93
CA LEU A 314 -0.78 8.30 4.98
C LEU A 314 0.16 7.41 5.82
N PRO A 315 -0.25 6.26 6.35
CA PRO A 315 0.65 5.34 7.05
C PRO A 315 1.86 4.92 6.21
N LEU A 316 1.65 4.62 4.93
CA LEU A 316 2.73 4.28 3.99
C LEU A 316 3.76 5.41 3.87
N LYS A 317 3.31 6.65 3.68
CA LYS A 317 4.21 7.82 3.54
C LYS A 317 5.02 8.07 4.81
N ILE A 318 4.38 7.99 5.96
CA ILE A 318 5.05 8.12 7.27
C ILE A 318 6.09 7.01 7.45
N ALA A 319 5.77 5.75 7.14
CA ALA A 319 6.69 4.63 7.27
C ALA A 319 7.90 4.75 6.32
N VAL A 320 7.71 5.26 5.10
CA VAL A 320 8.82 5.54 4.17
C VAL A 320 9.79 6.57 4.76
N PHE A 321 9.28 7.60 5.42
CA PHE A 321 10.11 8.59 6.13
C PHE A 321 10.83 7.97 7.33
N LEU A 322 10.12 7.22 8.16
CA LEU A 322 10.66 6.64 9.40
C LEU A 322 11.72 5.56 9.16
N ARG A 323 11.64 4.82 8.04
CA ARG A 323 12.55 3.68 7.77
C ARG A 323 14.03 4.06 7.87
N GLY A 324 14.40 5.22 7.33
CA GLY A 324 15.79 5.70 7.35
C GLY A 324 16.27 6.03 8.76
N THR A 325 15.43 6.72 9.53
CA THR A 325 15.73 7.08 10.92
C THR A 325 15.86 5.84 11.80
N ILE A 326 14.93 4.88 11.67
CA ILE A 326 14.95 3.64 12.44
C ILE A 326 16.20 2.82 12.09
N LEU A 327 16.49 2.64 10.79
CA LEU A 327 17.67 1.90 10.35
C LEU A 327 18.95 2.57 10.84
N SER A 328 19.10 3.89 10.67
CA SER A 328 20.29 4.63 11.13
C SER A 328 20.49 4.51 12.64
N ALA A 329 19.41 4.64 13.43
CA ALA A 329 19.47 4.46 14.87
C ALA A 329 19.96 3.04 15.26
N CYS A 330 19.45 2.01 14.58
CA CYS A 330 19.89 0.64 14.81
C CYS A 330 21.36 0.44 14.42
N LEU A 331 21.80 0.95 13.26
CA LEU A 331 23.19 0.84 12.81
C LEU A 331 24.17 1.52 13.77
N VAL A 332 23.82 2.71 14.26
CA VAL A 332 24.62 3.42 15.29
C VAL A 332 24.68 2.62 16.59
N ALA A 333 23.55 2.09 17.05
CA ALA A 333 23.48 1.33 18.30
C ALA A 333 24.35 0.06 18.28
N VAL A 334 24.55 -0.57 17.11
CA VAL A 334 25.41 -1.75 16.96
C VAL A 334 26.85 -1.40 16.59
N GLY A 335 27.19 -0.11 16.47
CA GLY A 335 28.54 0.32 16.11
C GLY A 335 28.95 -0.07 14.68
N TRP A 336 27.98 -0.15 13.76
CA TRP A 336 28.24 -0.60 12.38
C TRP A 336 29.27 0.31 11.66
N LYS A 337 30.22 -0.32 10.96
CA LYS A 337 31.20 0.35 10.10
C LYS A 337 31.16 -0.29 8.71
N SER A 338 31.25 0.56 7.67
CA SER A 338 31.25 0.07 6.28
C SER A 338 32.47 -0.81 5.98
N GLY A 339 32.24 -1.93 5.29
CA GLY A 339 33.30 -2.83 4.83
C GLY A 339 33.84 -3.83 5.87
N VAL A 340 33.24 -3.89 7.05
CA VAL A 340 33.62 -4.85 8.12
C VAL A 340 32.52 -5.90 8.27
N VAL A 341 32.87 -7.17 8.17
CA VAL A 341 31.95 -8.26 8.50
C VAL A 341 31.71 -8.27 9.99
N LEU A 342 30.47 -8.30 10.40
CA LEU A 342 30.09 -8.27 11.82
C LEU A 342 30.18 -9.64 12.46
N GLU A 343 30.83 -9.71 13.61
CA GLU A 343 30.98 -10.94 14.42
C GLU A 343 30.36 -10.77 15.81
N GLY A 344 30.05 -11.90 16.46
CA GLY A 344 29.57 -11.93 17.85
C GLY A 344 28.33 -11.05 18.10
N THR A 345 28.45 -10.18 19.09
CA THR A 345 27.36 -9.29 19.53
C THR A 345 26.91 -8.27 18.46
N ALA A 346 27.86 -7.81 17.62
CA ALA A 346 27.53 -6.88 16.53
C ALA A 346 26.67 -7.56 15.44
N ARG A 347 26.90 -8.83 15.14
CA ARG A 347 26.09 -9.65 14.25
C ARG A 347 24.67 -9.81 14.80
N GLN A 348 24.53 -10.12 16.09
CA GLN A 348 23.23 -10.20 16.76
C GLN A 348 22.53 -8.84 16.76
N GLY A 349 23.29 -7.76 16.99
CA GLY A 349 22.77 -6.39 16.94
C GLY A 349 22.18 -6.02 15.58
N MET A 350 22.79 -6.45 14.46
CA MET A 350 22.23 -6.25 13.11
C MET A 350 20.87 -6.96 12.96
N THR A 351 20.72 -8.12 13.59
CA THR A 351 19.46 -8.87 13.57
C THR A 351 18.34 -8.15 14.34
N ILE A 352 18.69 -7.29 15.29
CA ILE A 352 17.70 -6.43 15.99
C ILE A 352 16.98 -5.54 14.98
N SER A 353 17.71 -4.86 14.10
CA SER A 353 17.10 -3.99 13.08
C SER A 353 16.33 -4.78 12.01
N PHE A 354 16.81 -5.98 11.66
CA PHE A 354 16.26 -6.80 10.61
C PHE A 354 15.00 -7.56 11.02
N ALA A 355 14.92 -7.98 12.31
CA ALA A 355 13.87 -8.86 12.78
C ALA A 355 13.17 -8.37 14.07
N LEU A 356 13.91 -8.02 15.14
CA LEU A 356 13.30 -7.73 16.44
C LEU A 356 12.50 -6.43 16.43
N VAL A 357 13.03 -5.34 15.87
CA VAL A 357 12.33 -4.06 15.76
C VAL A 357 11.05 -4.21 14.91
N PRO A 358 11.09 -4.85 13.72
CA PRO A 358 9.88 -5.20 12.99
C PRO A 358 8.90 -6.09 13.78
N ALA A 359 9.37 -7.06 14.57
CA ALA A 359 8.50 -7.89 15.41
C ALA A 359 7.74 -7.07 16.45
N ILE A 360 8.41 -6.08 17.08
CA ILE A 360 7.79 -5.16 18.05
C ILE A 360 6.70 -4.31 17.36
N PHE A 361 6.94 -3.82 16.15
CA PHE A 361 5.89 -3.11 15.39
C PHE A 361 4.70 -4.02 15.08
N CYS A 362 4.94 -5.29 14.70
CA CYS A 362 3.86 -6.25 14.48
C CYS A 362 3.05 -6.48 15.76
N LEU A 363 3.72 -6.64 16.89
CA LEU A 363 3.06 -6.85 18.19
C LEU A 363 2.23 -5.63 18.58
N ALA A 364 2.75 -4.42 18.42
CA ALA A 364 2.00 -3.19 18.65
C ALA A 364 0.75 -3.10 17.75
N GLY A 365 0.90 -3.38 16.47
CA GLY A 365 -0.22 -3.43 15.52
C GLY A 365 -1.24 -4.50 15.87
N LEU A 366 -0.81 -5.68 16.33
CA LEU A 366 -1.67 -6.75 16.82
C LEU A 366 -2.53 -6.29 18.01
N LEU A 367 -1.90 -5.68 19.01
CA LEU A 367 -2.60 -5.18 20.20
C LEU A 367 -3.62 -4.09 19.83
N LEU A 368 -3.26 -3.18 18.93
CA LEU A 368 -4.19 -2.17 18.40
C LEU A 368 -5.40 -2.80 17.71
N LEU A 369 -5.21 -3.84 16.89
CA LEU A 369 -6.30 -4.50 16.19
C LEU A 369 -7.20 -5.31 17.14
N VAL A 370 -6.61 -6.02 18.11
CA VAL A 370 -7.37 -6.83 19.05
C VAL A 370 -8.23 -5.98 19.97
N PHE A 371 -7.64 -4.95 20.59
CA PHE A 371 -8.30 -4.15 21.62
C PHE A 371 -8.99 -2.90 21.07
N GLY A 372 -8.48 -2.30 19.98
CA GLY A 372 -8.95 -1.02 19.47
C GLY A 372 -9.92 -1.15 18.29
N PHE A 373 -9.71 -2.09 17.37
CA PHE A 373 -10.58 -2.24 16.19
C PHE A 373 -11.80 -3.14 16.51
N LYS A 374 -12.93 -2.52 16.83
CA LYS A 374 -14.15 -3.22 17.32
C LYS A 374 -15.22 -3.44 16.25
N ILE A 375 -14.95 -3.12 14.96
CA ILE A 375 -15.89 -3.37 13.86
C ILE A 375 -15.81 -4.85 13.49
N THR A 376 -16.85 -5.62 13.77
CA THR A 376 -17.00 -7.02 13.32
C THR A 376 -17.84 -7.07 12.06
N LYS A 377 -17.83 -8.24 11.37
CA LYS A 377 -18.64 -8.48 10.17
C LYS A 377 -20.13 -8.24 10.43
N GLU A 378 -20.64 -8.71 11.56
CA GLU A 378 -22.04 -8.57 11.96
C GLU A 378 -22.42 -7.09 12.13
N LYS A 379 -21.53 -6.30 12.75
CA LYS A 379 -21.72 -4.84 12.92
C LYS A 379 -21.72 -4.11 11.56
N VAL A 380 -20.86 -4.49 10.63
CA VAL A 380 -20.86 -3.89 9.29
C VAL A 380 -22.19 -4.12 8.60
N LEU A 381 -22.71 -5.35 8.64
CA LEU A 381 -24.02 -5.70 8.06
C LEU A 381 -25.17 -4.94 8.74
N GLN A 382 -25.13 -4.83 10.07
CA GLN A 382 -26.11 -4.06 10.84
C GLN A 382 -26.07 -2.56 10.44
N TYR A 383 -24.89 -1.94 10.40
CA TYR A 383 -24.76 -0.53 10.01
C TYR A 383 -25.24 -0.29 8.58
N GLN A 384 -24.96 -1.22 7.67
CA GLN A 384 -25.44 -1.13 6.30
C GLN A 384 -26.97 -1.19 6.23
N ALA A 385 -27.59 -2.14 6.92
CA ALA A 385 -29.06 -2.25 6.98
C ALA A 385 -29.72 -1.00 7.58
N GLU A 386 -29.11 -0.41 8.60
CA GLU A 386 -29.62 0.84 9.21
C GLU A 386 -29.45 2.06 8.28
N ILE A 387 -28.38 2.10 7.45
CA ILE A 387 -28.20 3.13 6.42
C ILE A 387 -29.29 3.00 5.36
N ASP A 388 -29.50 1.78 4.87
CA ASP A 388 -30.48 1.49 3.81
C ASP A 388 -31.93 1.81 4.29
N ALA A 389 -32.22 1.64 5.58
CA ALA A 389 -33.50 1.98 6.17
C ALA A 389 -33.74 3.50 6.32
N ARG A 390 -32.67 4.32 6.29
CA ARG A 390 -32.74 5.80 6.41
C ARG A 390 -32.77 6.51 5.04
N SER A 391 -32.41 5.79 3.96
CA SER A 391 -32.35 6.29 2.60
C SER A 391 -33.72 6.19 1.92
#